data_4fd9111944ee1506d69c75868bec058f
#
_entry.id   4fd9111944ee1506d69c75868bec058f
#
_cell.length_a   1.000
_cell.length_b   1.000
_cell.length_c   1.000
_cell.angle_alpha   90.00
_cell.angle_beta   90.00
_cell.angle_gamma   90.00
#
_symmetry.space_group_name_H-M   'P 1'
#
loop_
_entity.id
_entity.type
_entity.pdbx_description
1 polymer ?
#
loop_
_entity_poly.entity_id
_entity_poly.type
_entity_poly.pdbx_seq_one_letter_code
_entity_poly.pdbx_strand_id
1 'polypeptide(L)'
;MFLNKVIIYGNLTRDPERRSLPSGMTVVSMGVATNRVFVSQGQKQQETEFHNVIVFGKQAEIAAQYLKRGSTVLVEGHLKTRNWQDQQGVKHYRTEIIADRIQLGPRGASTFSQNNYPAQNPNTTKPLNTTEQDIPVIEETTPAPNDTINPSIIDPENEEEIDIKDIPF
;
A
#
# COMPACT_ATOMS: atom_id res chain seq x y z
N MET A 1 -8.10 -29.48 6.90
CA MET A 1 -8.36 -28.03 7.03
C MET A 1 -8.12 -27.39 5.67
N PHE A 2 -9.00 -26.51 5.19
CA PHE A 2 -8.86 -25.91 3.86
C PHE A 2 -8.85 -24.39 4.01
N LEU A 3 -7.98 -23.71 3.29
CA LEU A 3 -7.85 -22.26 3.32
C LEU A 3 -7.96 -21.68 1.89
N ASN A 4 -8.80 -20.66 1.72
CA ASN A 4 -8.91 -19.88 0.48
C ASN A 4 -8.94 -18.40 0.87
N LYS A 5 -7.77 -17.77 0.90
CA LYS A 5 -7.58 -16.37 1.29
C LYS A 5 -6.65 -15.68 0.30
N VAL A 6 -7.02 -14.46 -0.09
CA VAL A 6 -6.24 -13.60 -0.98
C VAL A 6 -6.14 -12.23 -0.36
N ILE A 7 -4.94 -11.65 -0.39
CA ILE A 7 -4.67 -10.27 0.00
C ILE A 7 -3.87 -9.64 -1.12
N ILE A 8 -4.39 -8.58 -1.72
CA ILE A 8 -3.70 -7.82 -2.77
C ILE A 8 -3.73 -6.32 -2.46
N TYR A 9 -2.65 -5.64 -2.80
CA TYR A 9 -2.54 -4.19 -2.73
C TYR A 9 -2.05 -3.67 -4.08
N GLY A 10 -2.84 -2.82 -4.72
CA GLY A 10 -2.54 -2.36 -6.07
C GLY A 10 -3.38 -1.18 -6.51
N ASN A 11 -3.27 -0.85 -7.79
CA ASN A 11 -3.95 0.30 -8.39
C ASN A 11 -5.07 -0.15 -9.33
N LEU A 12 -6.20 0.59 -9.33
CA LEU A 12 -7.27 0.35 -10.27
C LEU A 12 -6.83 0.65 -11.70
N THR A 13 -7.09 -0.29 -12.62
CA THR A 13 -6.77 -0.15 -14.05
C THR A 13 -7.84 0.61 -14.83
N ARG A 14 -9.07 0.63 -14.32
CA ARG A 14 -10.24 1.31 -14.85
C ARG A 14 -11.15 1.76 -13.72
N ASP A 15 -12.12 2.60 -14.04
CA ASP A 15 -13.14 3.00 -13.08
C ASP A 15 -13.97 1.78 -12.64
N PRO A 16 -14.43 1.72 -11.38
CA PRO A 16 -15.30 0.66 -10.89
C PRO A 16 -16.63 0.61 -11.66
N GLU A 17 -16.98 -0.55 -12.17
CA GLU A 17 -18.26 -0.79 -12.82
C GLU A 17 -19.32 -1.19 -11.79
N ARG A 18 -20.27 -0.30 -11.51
CA ARG A 18 -21.38 -0.54 -10.61
C ARG A 18 -22.53 -1.24 -11.32
N ARG A 19 -23.10 -2.26 -10.69
CA ARG A 19 -24.33 -2.95 -11.12
C ARG A 19 -25.21 -3.19 -9.90
N SER A 20 -26.54 -3.25 -10.12
CA SER A 20 -27.50 -3.66 -9.09
C SER A 20 -28.02 -5.05 -9.41
N LEU A 21 -28.06 -5.92 -8.40
CA LEU A 21 -28.73 -7.21 -8.51
C LEU A 21 -30.24 -7.03 -8.41
N PRO A 22 -31.06 -8.01 -8.88
CA PRO A 22 -32.52 -7.98 -8.73
C PRO A 22 -32.96 -7.88 -7.25
N SER A 23 -32.11 -8.31 -6.31
CA SER A 23 -32.33 -8.18 -4.87
C SER A 23 -32.09 -6.76 -4.33
N GLY A 24 -31.74 -5.78 -5.18
CA GLY A 24 -31.38 -4.42 -4.78
C GLY A 24 -29.93 -4.26 -4.28
N MET A 25 -29.18 -5.35 -4.09
CA MET A 25 -27.78 -5.28 -3.63
C MET A 25 -26.88 -4.70 -4.70
N THR A 26 -26.06 -3.73 -4.30
CA THR A 26 -25.02 -3.15 -5.17
C THR A 26 -23.84 -4.13 -5.30
N VAL A 27 -23.37 -4.31 -6.52
CA VAL A 27 -22.16 -5.06 -6.86
C VAL A 27 -21.24 -4.17 -7.70
N VAL A 28 -19.96 -4.21 -7.41
CA VAL A 28 -18.94 -3.50 -8.19
C VAL A 28 -17.92 -4.50 -8.71
N SER A 29 -17.61 -4.40 -10.01
CA SER A 29 -16.48 -5.08 -10.60
C SER A 29 -15.37 -4.08 -10.90
N MET A 30 -14.13 -4.43 -10.54
CA MET A 30 -12.97 -3.59 -10.76
C MET A 30 -11.75 -4.43 -11.15
N GLY A 31 -10.88 -3.86 -11.97
CA GLY A 31 -9.57 -4.42 -12.29
C GLY A 31 -8.51 -3.79 -11.39
N VAL A 32 -7.70 -4.60 -10.75
CA VAL A 32 -6.59 -4.16 -9.89
C VAL A 32 -5.28 -4.68 -10.47
N ALA A 33 -4.32 -3.79 -10.69
CA ALA A 33 -2.96 -4.14 -11.11
C ALA A 33 -2.02 -4.16 -9.91
N THR A 34 -1.25 -5.23 -9.79
CA THR A 34 -0.17 -5.37 -8.82
C THR A 34 1.16 -5.50 -9.54
N ASN A 35 2.20 -4.79 -9.05
CA ASN A 35 3.52 -4.81 -9.64
C ASN A 35 4.49 -5.56 -8.74
N ARG A 36 5.25 -6.46 -9.34
CA ARG A 36 6.36 -7.18 -8.71
C ARG A 36 7.65 -6.79 -9.40
N VAL A 37 8.66 -6.48 -8.60
CA VAL A 37 10.02 -6.22 -9.11
C VAL A 37 10.91 -7.35 -8.61
N PHE A 38 11.66 -7.96 -9.52
CA PHE A 38 12.60 -9.04 -9.21
C PHE A 38 13.86 -8.94 -10.08
N VAL A 39 14.91 -9.60 -9.66
CA VAL A 39 16.16 -9.67 -10.43
C VAL A 39 16.23 -11.03 -11.11
N SER A 40 16.39 -11.04 -12.43
CA SER A 40 16.62 -12.24 -13.23
C SER A 40 17.84 -12.03 -14.12
N GLN A 41 18.76 -12.97 -14.10
CA GLN A 41 20.02 -12.93 -14.87
C GLN A 41 20.82 -11.62 -14.65
N GLY A 42 20.83 -11.10 -13.41
CA GLY A 42 21.52 -9.86 -13.06
C GLY A 42 20.82 -8.58 -13.51
N GLN A 43 19.66 -8.67 -14.15
CA GLN A 43 18.86 -7.53 -14.59
C GLN A 43 17.59 -7.40 -13.77
N LYS A 44 17.24 -6.14 -13.42
CA LYS A 44 15.99 -5.81 -12.73
C LYS A 44 14.84 -5.89 -13.72
N GLN A 45 13.88 -6.77 -13.43
CA GLN A 45 12.66 -6.95 -14.23
C GLN A 45 11.43 -6.54 -13.40
N GLN A 46 10.41 -6.08 -14.10
CA GLN A 46 9.12 -5.75 -13.51
C GLN A 46 8.03 -6.56 -14.21
N GLU A 47 7.18 -7.17 -13.41
CA GLU A 47 6.02 -7.93 -13.83
C GLU A 47 4.76 -7.29 -13.26
N THR A 48 3.71 -7.20 -14.09
CA THR A 48 2.42 -6.63 -13.68
C THR A 48 1.35 -7.69 -13.82
N GLU A 49 0.66 -8.00 -12.72
CA GLU A 49 -0.46 -8.91 -12.69
C GLU A 49 -1.79 -8.14 -12.60
N PHE A 50 -2.79 -8.61 -13.33
CA PHE A 50 -4.11 -8.00 -13.40
C PHE A 50 -5.15 -8.90 -12.73
N HIS A 51 -5.82 -8.39 -11.72
CA HIS A 51 -6.81 -9.13 -10.93
C HIS A 51 -8.21 -8.59 -11.18
N ASN A 52 -9.18 -9.51 -11.40
CA ASN A 52 -10.59 -9.16 -11.43
C ASN A 52 -11.16 -9.28 -10.03
N VAL A 53 -11.65 -8.19 -9.47
CA VAL A 53 -12.19 -8.11 -8.12
C VAL A 53 -13.67 -7.77 -8.16
N ILE A 54 -14.47 -8.53 -7.41
CA ILE A 54 -15.91 -8.31 -7.24
C ILE A 54 -16.18 -7.95 -5.79
N VAL A 55 -16.87 -6.85 -5.58
CA VAL A 55 -17.24 -6.31 -4.26
C VAL A 55 -18.74 -6.25 -4.14
N PHE A 56 -19.30 -6.58 -2.98
CA PHE A 56 -20.74 -6.62 -2.73
C PHE A 56 -21.17 -5.65 -1.63
N GLY A 57 -22.43 -5.21 -1.68
CA GLY A 57 -23.12 -4.48 -0.62
C GLY A 57 -22.50 -3.10 -0.32
N LYS A 58 -22.42 -2.73 0.96
CA LYS A 58 -21.93 -1.41 1.39
C LYS A 58 -20.52 -1.10 0.92
N GLN A 59 -19.65 -2.08 0.88
CA GLN A 59 -18.28 -1.88 0.39
C GLN A 59 -18.25 -1.61 -1.12
N ALA A 60 -19.18 -2.19 -1.88
CA ALA A 60 -19.35 -1.89 -3.30
C ALA A 60 -19.79 -0.43 -3.51
N GLU A 61 -20.67 0.09 -2.65
CA GLU A 61 -21.09 1.50 -2.70
C GLU A 61 -19.91 2.44 -2.43
N ILE A 62 -19.11 2.14 -1.41
CA ILE A 62 -17.89 2.88 -1.08
C ILE A 62 -16.90 2.81 -2.26
N ALA A 63 -16.68 1.63 -2.84
CA ALA A 63 -15.81 1.49 -3.99
C ALA A 63 -16.27 2.34 -5.18
N ALA A 64 -17.57 2.30 -5.52
CA ALA A 64 -18.14 3.07 -6.61
C ALA A 64 -18.08 4.60 -6.38
N GLN A 65 -18.19 5.03 -5.13
CA GLN A 65 -18.21 6.45 -4.79
C GLN A 65 -16.82 7.08 -4.73
N TYR A 66 -15.84 6.35 -4.21
CA TYR A 66 -14.55 6.93 -3.86
C TYR A 66 -13.38 6.47 -4.72
N LEU A 67 -13.48 5.32 -5.38
CA LEU A 67 -12.43 4.79 -6.23
C LEU A 67 -12.61 5.23 -7.68
N LYS A 68 -11.48 5.48 -8.33
CA LYS A 68 -11.37 5.80 -9.76
C LYS A 68 -10.17 5.08 -10.34
N ARG A 69 -10.03 5.06 -11.66
CA ARG A 69 -8.82 4.59 -12.32
C ARG A 69 -7.57 5.22 -11.68
N GLY A 70 -6.58 4.39 -11.34
CA GLY A 70 -5.34 4.81 -10.69
C GLY A 70 -5.42 4.91 -9.16
N SER A 71 -6.61 4.83 -8.55
CA SER A 71 -6.74 4.78 -7.09
C SER A 71 -6.09 3.52 -6.54
N THR A 72 -5.44 3.64 -5.40
CA THR A 72 -4.84 2.51 -4.68
C THR A 72 -5.86 1.87 -3.75
N VAL A 73 -5.87 0.54 -3.70
CA VAL A 73 -6.78 -0.24 -2.85
C VAL A 73 -6.08 -1.47 -2.29
N LEU A 74 -6.33 -1.76 -1.02
CA LEU A 74 -6.07 -3.06 -0.40
C LEU A 74 -7.35 -3.88 -0.45
N VAL A 75 -7.27 -5.10 -0.96
CA VAL A 75 -8.38 -6.05 -1.06
C VAL A 75 -8.02 -7.31 -0.28
N GLU A 76 -8.88 -7.67 0.65
CA GLU A 76 -8.87 -8.97 1.31
C GLU A 76 -10.09 -9.76 0.83
N GLY A 77 -9.91 -11.03 0.47
CA GLY A 77 -10.98 -11.84 -0.06
C GLY A 77 -10.59 -13.29 -0.29
N HIS A 78 -11.30 -13.94 -1.18
CA HIS A 78 -11.06 -15.32 -1.58
C HIS A 78 -11.20 -15.49 -3.10
N LEU A 79 -10.56 -16.53 -3.65
CA LEU A 79 -10.69 -16.89 -5.05
C LEU A 79 -12.02 -17.60 -5.31
N LYS A 80 -12.68 -17.25 -6.40
CA LYS A 80 -13.86 -17.93 -6.91
C LYS A 80 -13.75 -18.11 -8.41
N THR A 81 -13.79 -19.34 -8.88
CA THR A 81 -13.85 -19.64 -10.30
C THR A 81 -15.31 -19.83 -10.73
N ARG A 82 -15.70 -19.03 -11.72
CA ARG A 82 -16.99 -19.22 -12.41
C ARG A 82 -16.74 -19.99 -13.69
N ASN A 83 -17.74 -20.80 -14.06
CA ASN A 83 -17.78 -21.45 -15.35
C ASN A 83 -19.09 -21.14 -16.06
N TRP A 84 -19.06 -21.03 -17.33
CA TRP A 84 -20.23 -20.90 -18.21
C TRP A 84 -19.95 -21.56 -19.55
N GLN A 85 -21.00 -21.86 -20.25
CA GLN A 85 -20.93 -22.43 -21.59
C GLN A 85 -21.42 -21.38 -22.57
N ASP A 86 -20.71 -21.19 -23.67
CA ASP A 86 -21.16 -20.31 -24.75
C ASP A 86 -22.21 -20.98 -25.63
N GLN A 87 -22.70 -20.24 -26.59
CA GLN A 87 -23.71 -20.74 -27.56
C GLN A 87 -23.19 -21.87 -28.46
N GLN A 88 -21.88 -22.04 -28.53
CA GLN A 88 -21.19 -23.10 -29.31
C GLN A 88 -20.88 -24.32 -28.44
N GLY A 89 -21.28 -24.33 -27.17
CA GLY A 89 -21.07 -25.44 -26.25
C GLY A 89 -19.66 -25.45 -25.59
N VAL A 90 -18.82 -24.44 -25.82
CA VAL A 90 -17.48 -24.36 -25.24
C VAL A 90 -17.59 -23.89 -23.79
N LYS A 91 -16.91 -24.60 -22.87
CA LYS A 91 -16.86 -24.23 -21.47
C LYS A 91 -15.77 -23.18 -21.24
N HIS A 92 -16.15 -22.08 -20.64
CA HIS A 92 -15.25 -20.99 -20.21
C HIS A 92 -15.10 -20.98 -18.70
N TYR A 93 -13.90 -20.67 -18.24
CA TYR A 93 -13.58 -20.52 -16.80
C TYR A 93 -13.00 -19.14 -16.57
N ARG A 94 -13.42 -18.49 -15.48
CA ARG A 94 -12.86 -17.22 -15.04
C ARG A 94 -12.67 -17.22 -13.55
N THR A 95 -11.46 -17.03 -13.11
CA THR A 95 -11.14 -16.88 -11.69
C THR A 95 -11.21 -15.41 -11.33
N GLU A 96 -11.96 -15.09 -10.28
CA GLU A 96 -12.19 -13.75 -9.76
C GLU A 96 -11.90 -13.75 -8.26
N ILE A 97 -11.53 -12.60 -7.72
CA ILE A 97 -11.39 -12.39 -6.28
C ILE A 97 -12.73 -11.81 -5.78
N ILE A 98 -13.37 -12.52 -4.87
CA ILE A 98 -14.51 -12.00 -4.14
C ILE A 98 -13.96 -11.27 -2.92
N ALA A 99 -14.17 -9.95 -2.86
CA ALA A 99 -13.70 -9.15 -1.76
C ALA A 99 -14.59 -9.34 -0.53
N ASP A 100 -13.99 -9.73 0.58
CA ASP A 100 -14.59 -9.73 1.90
C ASP A 100 -14.45 -8.35 2.55
N ARG A 101 -13.33 -7.67 2.28
CA ARG A 101 -13.01 -6.35 2.78
C ARG A 101 -12.17 -5.56 1.79
N ILE A 102 -12.44 -4.26 1.67
CA ILE A 102 -11.59 -3.31 0.96
C ILE A 102 -11.13 -2.19 1.89
N GLN A 103 -9.92 -1.69 1.66
CA GLN A 103 -9.41 -0.47 2.29
C GLN A 103 -8.87 0.45 1.20
N LEU A 104 -9.32 1.69 1.22
CA LEU A 104 -8.85 2.68 0.27
C LEU A 104 -7.44 3.10 0.67
N GLY A 105 -6.52 3.06 -0.29
CA GLY A 105 -5.19 3.59 -0.10
C GLY A 105 -5.17 5.12 0.01
N PRO A 106 -4.03 5.71 0.35
CA PRO A 106 -3.87 7.14 0.33
C PRO A 106 -4.29 7.66 -1.04
N ARG A 107 -5.11 8.69 -1.09
CA ARG A 107 -5.38 9.38 -2.34
C ARG A 107 -4.04 9.85 -2.85
N GLY A 108 -3.58 9.29 -3.97
CA GLY A 108 -2.43 9.84 -4.65
C GLY A 108 -2.69 11.32 -4.77
N ALA A 109 -1.83 12.15 -4.23
CA ALA A 109 -1.82 13.55 -4.57
C ALA A 109 -1.82 13.54 -6.10
N SER A 110 -2.98 13.87 -6.67
CA SER A 110 -3.05 14.21 -8.09
C SER A 110 -1.84 15.10 -8.28
N THR A 111 -0.97 14.74 -9.17
CA THR A 111 0.20 15.51 -9.57
C THR A 111 -0.26 16.95 -9.73
N PHE A 112 -0.27 17.67 -8.62
CA PHE A 112 -0.33 19.10 -8.66
C PHE A 112 1.00 19.52 -9.23
N SER A 113 0.92 19.78 -10.54
CA SER A 113 1.62 20.88 -11.17
C SER A 113 3.09 20.96 -10.81
N GLN A 114 3.87 20.51 -11.80
CA GLN A 114 5.08 21.23 -12.13
C GLN A 114 5.28 22.47 -11.26
N ASN A 115 6.26 22.36 -10.38
CA ASN A 115 6.92 23.49 -9.80
C ASN A 115 7.26 24.48 -10.91
N ASN A 116 6.45 25.51 -11.05
CA ASN A 116 6.96 26.79 -11.46
C ASN A 116 7.88 27.28 -10.35
N TYR A 117 9.10 26.77 -10.30
CA TYR A 117 10.19 27.55 -9.75
C TYR A 117 10.43 28.66 -10.77
N PRO A 118 10.16 29.93 -10.41
CA PRO A 118 10.64 31.02 -11.25
C PRO A 118 12.16 30.87 -11.29
N ALA A 119 12.69 30.68 -12.49
CA ALA A 119 14.11 30.75 -12.74
C ALA A 119 14.58 32.11 -12.20
N GLN A 120 15.25 32.12 -11.07
CA GLN A 120 15.94 33.29 -10.56
C GLN A 120 17.11 33.56 -11.51
N ASN A 121 16.91 34.55 -12.36
CA ASN A 121 17.97 35.16 -13.09
C ASN A 121 19.04 35.71 -12.10
N PRO A 122 20.31 35.33 -12.21
CA PRO A 122 21.37 35.88 -11.39
C PRO A 122 21.84 37.19 -11.97
N ASN A 123 21.09 38.27 -11.80
CA ASN A 123 21.64 39.63 -11.96
C ASN A 123 20.60 40.66 -11.54
N THR A 124 20.63 41.04 -10.29
CA THR A 124 20.34 42.41 -9.85
C THR A 124 20.89 42.60 -8.44
N THR A 125 22.08 43.13 -8.39
CA THR A 125 22.65 43.80 -7.21
C THR A 125 21.82 45.04 -6.90
N LYS A 126 21.22 45.09 -5.70
CA LYS A 126 20.98 46.36 -4.98
C LYS A 126 20.87 46.08 -3.47
N PRO A 127 21.36 47.06 -2.68
CA PRO A 127 21.82 46.79 -1.33
C PRO A 127 20.80 47.07 -0.23
N LEU A 128 21.04 46.38 0.87
CA LEU A 128 20.81 46.69 2.27
C LEU A 128 19.59 47.54 2.67
N ASN A 129 18.72 46.95 3.47
CA ASN A 129 18.34 47.59 4.73
C ASN A 129 18.09 46.51 5.78
N THR A 130 18.88 46.59 6.79
CA THR A 130 18.88 45.85 8.04
C THR A 130 17.63 46.20 8.80
N THR A 131 16.88 45.20 9.18
CA THR A 131 16.08 45.28 10.41
C THR A 131 16.15 43.91 11.07
N GLU A 132 16.93 43.89 12.14
CA GLU A 132 17.04 42.81 13.11
C GLU A 132 15.65 42.54 13.68
N GLN A 133 15.17 41.33 13.55
CA GLN A 133 14.13 40.81 14.42
C GLN A 133 14.63 39.50 15.03
N ASP A 134 14.75 39.59 16.33
CA ASP A 134 15.12 38.55 17.30
C ASP A 134 14.59 37.16 16.97
N ILE A 135 15.55 36.25 16.79
CA ILE A 135 15.28 34.81 16.86
C ILE A 135 15.60 34.42 18.32
N PRO A 136 14.66 33.86 19.08
CA PRO A 136 15.01 33.34 20.40
C PRO A 136 15.89 32.12 20.26
N VAL A 137 17.14 32.26 20.69
CA VAL A 137 18.10 31.18 20.87
C VAL A 137 17.68 30.41 22.13
N ILE A 138 17.27 29.18 22.00
CA ILE A 138 17.14 28.25 23.13
C ILE A 138 18.54 27.74 23.45
N GLU A 139 19.11 28.21 24.54
CA GLU A 139 20.34 27.69 25.09
C GLU A 139 20.08 26.27 25.64
N GLU A 140 20.65 25.27 25.01
CA GLU A 140 20.78 23.93 25.60
C GLU A 140 21.81 24.01 26.73
N THR A 141 21.31 24.02 27.95
CA THR A 141 22.13 23.80 29.14
C THR A 141 22.59 22.35 29.18
N THR A 142 23.87 22.15 28.95
CA THR A 142 24.56 20.90 29.23
C THR A 142 24.57 20.62 30.74
N PRO A 143 24.10 19.45 31.21
CA PRO A 143 24.36 19.04 32.57
C PRO A 143 25.78 18.46 32.69
N ALA A 144 26.49 18.91 33.71
CA ALA A 144 27.82 18.47 34.12
C ALA A 144 27.85 16.97 34.50
N PRO A 145 29.03 16.34 34.39
CA PRO A 145 29.20 14.93 34.68
C PRO A 145 29.51 14.75 36.18
N ASN A 146 28.69 14.00 36.88
CA ASN A 146 29.06 13.21 38.04
C ASN A 146 27.83 12.42 38.53
N ASP A 147 27.84 11.15 38.21
CA ASP A 147 27.59 10.13 39.25
C ASP A 147 28.02 8.76 38.70
N THR A 148 28.96 8.23 39.42
CA THR A 148 29.57 6.94 39.35
C THR A 148 28.51 5.85 39.50
N ILE A 149 28.12 5.18 38.37
CA ILE A 149 27.38 3.92 38.45
C ILE A 149 28.34 2.79 38.13
N ASN A 150 28.63 2.06 39.19
CA ASN A 150 29.38 0.83 39.26
C ASN A 150 28.88 -0.21 38.27
N PRO A 151 29.70 -0.81 37.38
CA PRO A 151 29.28 -1.91 36.55
C PRO A 151 29.29 -3.19 37.36
N SER A 152 28.16 -3.56 37.92
CA SER A 152 27.96 -4.91 38.46
C SER A 152 27.75 -5.87 37.30
N ILE A 153 28.80 -6.61 37.02
CA ILE A 153 28.87 -8.02 36.61
C ILE A 153 27.52 -8.60 36.11
N ILE A 154 27.39 -8.69 34.80
CA ILE A 154 26.47 -9.62 34.17
C ILE A 154 27.31 -10.87 33.87
N ASP A 155 27.05 -11.94 34.62
CA ASP A 155 27.59 -13.26 34.36
C ASP A 155 27.13 -13.78 33.01
N PRO A 156 28.04 -14.21 32.13
CA PRO A 156 27.67 -14.81 30.85
C PRO A 156 27.60 -16.35 30.96
N GLU A 157 26.73 -16.86 31.83
CA GLU A 157 26.47 -18.31 31.93
C GLU A 157 24.98 -18.56 32.15
N ASN A 158 24.21 -18.39 31.11
CA ASN A 158 22.97 -19.15 30.90
C ASN A 158 22.42 -18.93 29.47
N GLU A 159 23.20 -19.30 28.48
CA GLU A 159 22.64 -19.60 27.14
C GLU A 159 22.11 -21.04 27.25
N GLU A 160 20.81 -21.18 27.50
CA GLU A 160 20.10 -22.44 27.25
C GLU A 160 20.11 -22.69 25.75
N GLU A 161 21.01 -23.55 25.32
CA GLU A 161 21.10 -24.10 23.97
C GLU A 161 19.79 -24.88 23.71
N ILE A 162 18.86 -24.27 22.95
CA ILE A 162 17.63 -24.94 22.49
C ILE A 162 18.02 -25.98 21.45
N ASP A 163 18.01 -27.25 21.84
CA ASP A 163 18.29 -28.37 20.95
C ASP A 163 17.17 -28.48 19.91
N ILE A 164 17.59 -28.40 18.61
CA ILE A 164 16.70 -28.42 17.44
C ILE A 164 15.88 -29.72 17.36
N LYS A 165 16.20 -30.73 18.18
CA LYS A 165 15.51 -32.03 18.22
C LYS A 165 14.17 -32.02 18.98
N ASP A 166 13.87 -30.96 19.74
CA ASP A 166 12.65 -30.87 20.55
C ASP A 166 11.51 -30.06 19.88
N ILE A 167 11.63 -29.71 18.61
CA ILE A 167 10.57 -29.05 17.86
C ILE A 167 9.68 -30.13 17.20
N PRO A 168 8.43 -30.33 17.67
CA PRO A 168 7.51 -31.27 17.04
C PRO A 168 7.02 -30.69 15.71
N PHE A 169 7.25 -31.43 14.62
CA PHE A 169 6.67 -31.17 13.31
C PHE A 169 5.28 -31.79 13.19
#